data_b8882f0493809891f8179c29d0df835e
#
_entry.id   b8882f0493809891f8179c29d0df835e
#
_cell.length_a   1.000
_cell.length_b   1.000
_cell.length_c   1.000
_cell.angle_alpha   90.00
_cell.angle_beta   90.00
_cell.angle_gamma   90.00
#
_symmetry.space_group_name_H-M   'P 1'
#
loop_
_entity.id
_entity.type
_entity.pdbx_description
1 polymer ?
#
loop_
_entity_poly.entity_id
_entity_poly.type
_entity_poly.pdbx_seq_one_letter_code
_entity_poly.pdbx_strand_id
1 'polypeptide(L)'
;MKQKLTYKKIFFIFSFFVCTVFLSAQEEKTYSYEDLKSELFKNNPQLLSLQEEYFRSTLDVKDAWASLGPTIDLQLSGTYMLNPPVDPIYLNVDELFGAIQWPNGIKPKGQGQYVKIFDGMENTMYNIQLSLMQPLFTWGKIGNSIKLYKQISGVKELQLLSTQEQLENELKIRLVTLCRLYEIIDLIEEAETFTNRMVEFSENAEKSGMMIHQDVVEAKVQAKQLEISKQELIEQIKNQLLEIQKITGLQNLNRNQIDFSVDENEILSVMALNRTEVLENATSSQQKSIKMLSQLESINVLAEKIAKGSVNWKPDVALQVTGGYGGSRVPFFEPNWQRKDDFSLNISVGIKTTIWDGGKKVRDVSRKISETKTAKINQSDARAQITQTLDTQWNTVDLCTLKIDYQDLKIESAQAKIKLKENEYQNGYGTEADVLTAKIDLCNQKIEKVNQTLSRDIACLTIKYLGQN
;
A
#
# COMPACT_ATOMS: atom_id res chain seq x y z
N MET A 1 46.81 43.40 46.90
CA MET A 1 46.84 41.97 46.74
C MET A 1 46.56 41.66 45.26
N LYS A 2 47.60 41.30 44.53
CA LYS A 2 47.61 41.17 43.04
C LYS A 2 47.20 39.80 42.68
N GLN A 3 46.04 39.67 42.03
CA GLN A 3 45.72 38.44 41.28
C GLN A 3 46.32 38.54 39.87
N LYS A 4 47.29 37.68 39.61
CA LYS A 4 47.90 37.52 38.31
C LYS A 4 46.91 36.84 37.35
N LEU A 5 46.41 37.60 36.41
CA LEU A 5 45.73 37.05 35.24
C LEU A 5 46.79 36.39 34.34
N THR A 6 46.83 35.11 34.35
CA THR A 6 47.65 34.32 33.44
C THR A 6 46.91 34.27 32.09
N TYR A 7 47.29 35.15 31.19
CA TYR A 7 46.90 35.03 29.79
C TYR A 7 47.58 33.79 29.19
N LYS A 8 46.86 32.68 29.17
CA LYS A 8 47.20 31.59 28.29
C LYS A 8 47.08 32.11 26.86
N LYS A 9 48.21 32.28 26.21
CA LYS A 9 48.34 32.51 24.80
C LYS A 9 47.59 31.37 24.11
N ILE A 10 46.39 31.67 23.65
CA ILE A 10 45.71 30.86 22.65
C ILE A 10 46.55 31.03 21.38
N PHE A 11 47.42 30.11 21.20
CA PHE A 11 48.15 29.90 19.98
C PHE A 11 47.08 29.52 18.98
N PHE A 12 46.64 30.50 18.22
CA PHE A 12 45.82 30.32 17.05
C PHE A 12 46.72 29.61 16.02
N ILE A 13 46.84 28.29 16.17
CA ILE A 13 47.26 27.42 15.11
C ILE A 13 46.14 27.55 14.08
N PHE A 14 46.34 28.48 13.18
CA PHE A 14 45.74 28.47 11.87
C PHE A 14 46.29 27.21 11.22
N SER A 15 45.78 26.06 11.68
CA SER A 15 45.85 24.84 10.97
C SER A 15 45.15 25.14 9.67
N PHE A 16 45.93 25.46 8.69
CA PHE A 16 45.62 25.39 7.30
C PHE A 16 45.07 23.97 7.12
N PHE A 17 43.80 23.82 7.45
CA PHE A 17 43.01 22.68 7.04
C PHE A 17 42.97 22.81 5.52
N VAL A 18 44.06 22.34 4.91
CA VAL A 18 44.04 21.88 3.53
C VAL A 18 42.86 20.91 3.54
N CYS A 19 41.69 21.43 3.24
CA CYS A 19 40.61 20.65 2.71
C CYS A 19 41.18 20.06 1.42
N THR A 20 41.97 19.01 1.57
CA THR A 20 42.04 18.01 0.53
C THR A 20 40.59 17.60 0.36
N VAL A 21 39.89 18.32 -0.49
CA VAL A 21 38.79 17.77 -1.24
C VAL A 21 39.44 16.53 -1.87
N PHE A 22 39.35 15.42 -1.14
CA PHE A 22 39.26 14.16 -1.81
C PHE A 22 38.02 14.34 -2.70
N LEU A 23 38.22 14.79 -3.93
CA LEU A 23 37.50 14.25 -5.01
C LEU A 23 37.80 12.73 -4.92
N SER A 24 37.20 12.03 -4.02
CA SER A 24 36.80 10.69 -4.28
C SER A 24 36.06 10.83 -5.59
N ALA A 25 36.68 10.43 -6.69
CA ALA A 25 35.91 9.94 -7.79
C ALA A 25 34.94 8.97 -7.09
N GLN A 26 33.73 9.40 -6.87
CA GLN A 26 32.64 8.53 -6.48
C GLN A 26 32.62 7.58 -7.67
N GLU A 27 33.20 6.39 -7.49
CA GLU A 27 32.88 5.30 -8.40
C GLU A 27 31.36 5.35 -8.49
N GLU A 28 30.85 5.72 -9.65
CA GLU A 28 29.41 5.80 -9.84
C GLU A 28 28.89 4.41 -9.50
N LYS A 29 28.20 4.31 -8.36
CA LYS A 29 27.70 3.04 -7.84
C LYS A 29 26.83 2.43 -8.91
N THR A 30 27.27 1.36 -9.52
CA THR A 30 26.48 0.58 -10.47
C THR A 30 25.54 -0.32 -9.69
N TYR A 31 24.30 -0.39 -10.12
CA TYR A 31 23.24 -1.19 -9.52
C TYR A 31 22.95 -2.38 -10.42
N SER A 32 23.15 -3.58 -9.92
CA SER A 32 22.65 -4.80 -10.55
C SER A 32 21.13 -4.93 -10.38
N TYR A 33 20.53 -5.90 -11.07
CA TYR A 33 19.11 -6.21 -10.87
C TYR A 33 18.76 -6.51 -9.40
N GLU A 34 19.60 -7.30 -8.72
CA GLU A 34 19.37 -7.66 -7.32
C GLU A 34 19.53 -6.46 -6.38
N ASP A 35 20.45 -5.52 -6.70
CA ASP A 35 20.58 -4.28 -5.94
C ASP A 35 19.33 -3.42 -6.08
N LEU A 36 18.82 -3.23 -7.31
CA LEU A 36 17.60 -2.46 -7.58
C LEU A 36 16.38 -3.11 -6.92
N LYS A 37 16.27 -4.44 -6.94
CA LYS A 37 15.22 -5.19 -6.25
C LYS A 37 15.31 -5.01 -4.72
N SER A 38 16.50 -5.04 -4.16
CA SER A 38 16.74 -4.79 -2.73
C SER A 38 16.29 -3.38 -2.32
N GLU A 39 16.66 -2.37 -3.10
CA GLU A 39 16.26 -0.98 -2.85
C GLU A 39 14.75 -0.80 -3.00
N LEU A 40 14.10 -1.46 -3.99
CA LEU A 40 12.66 -1.50 -4.15
C LEU A 40 11.97 -2.00 -2.87
N PHE A 41 12.39 -3.15 -2.36
CA PHE A 41 11.76 -3.74 -1.18
C PHE A 41 11.97 -2.92 0.09
N LYS A 42 13.05 -2.15 0.16
CA LYS A 42 13.41 -1.31 1.30
C LYS A 42 12.72 0.06 1.29
N ASN A 43 12.60 0.67 0.11
CA ASN A 43 12.26 2.08 0.01
C ASN A 43 10.91 2.37 -0.67
N ASN A 44 10.29 1.37 -1.31
CA ASN A 44 9.04 1.60 -2.04
C ASN A 44 7.91 2.01 -1.07
N PRO A 45 7.29 3.21 -1.25
CA PRO A 45 6.28 3.72 -0.32
C PRO A 45 5.02 2.83 -0.24
N GLN A 46 4.66 2.16 -1.34
CA GLN A 46 3.50 1.28 -1.37
C GLN A 46 3.75 0.02 -0.51
N LEU A 47 4.95 -0.56 -0.60
CA LEU A 47 5.32 -1.71 0.23
C LEU A 47 5.41 -1.35 1.70
N LEU A 48 6.03 -0.21 2.02
CA LEU A 48 6.11 0.29 3.40
C LEU A 48 4.70 0.51 3.99
N SER A 49 3.79 1.10 3.22
CA SER A 49 2.39 1.27 3.64
C SER A 49 1.70 -0.07 3.89
N LEU A 50 1.89 -1.06 3.01
CA LEU A 50 1.30 -2.39 3.18
C LEU A 50 1.91 -3.16 4.36
N GLN A 51 3.19 -2.98 4.67
CA GLN A 51 3.82 -3.54 5.87
C GLN A 51 3.18 -3.00 7.14
N GLU A 52 2.93 -1.68 7.21
CA GLU A 52 2.24 -1.06 8.33
C GLU A 52 0.77 -1.51 8.42
N GLU A 53 0.09 -1.72 7.29
CA GLU A 53 -1.26 -2.28 7.27
C GLU A 53 -1.28 -3.73 7.77
N TYR A 54 -0.34 -4.54 7.36
CA TYR A 54 -0.18 -5.90 7.87
C TYR A 54 0.10 -5.89 9.37
N PHE A 55 1.04 -5.05 9.83
CA PHE A 55 1.34 -4.91 11.25
C PHE A 55 0.08 -4.52 12.05
N ARG A 56 -0.69 -3.51 11.62
CA ARG A 56 -1.96 -3.13 12.25
C ARG A 56 -2.94 -4.29 12.32
N SER A 57 -3.06 -5.06 11.24
CA SER A 57 -3.96 -6.22 11.24
C SER A 57 -3.55 -7.30 12.26
N THR A 58 -2.25 -7.43 12.58
CA THR A 58 -1.80 -8.33 13.65
C THR A 58 -2.19 -7.84 15.03
N LEU A 59 -2.26 -6.52 15.24
CA LEU A 59 -2.78 -5.92 16.48
C LEU A 59 -4.29 -6.16 16.61
N ASP A 60 -5.05 -6.00 15.51
CA ASP A 60 -6.49 -6.30 15.49
C ASP A 60 -6.77 -7.76 15.89
N VAL A 61 -5.91 -8.69 15.49
CA VAL A 61 -6.01 -10.10 15.96
C VAL A 61 -5.81 -10.20 17.47
N LYS A 62 -4.84 -9.47 18.04
CA LYS A 62 -4.62 -9.44 19.48
C LYS A 62 -5.80 -8.82 20.22
N ASP A 63 -6.38 -7.76 19.69
CA ASP A 63 -7.56 -7.09 20.26
C ASP A 63 -8.78 -8.01 20.20
N ALA A 64 -8.96 -8.76 19.11
CA ALA A 64 -10.00 -9.79 19.03
C ALA A 64 -9.82 -10.88 20.08
N TRP A 65 -8.60 -11.30 20.39
CA TRP A 65 -8.31 -12.21 21.49
C TRP A 65 -8.54 -11.57 22.86
N ALA A 66 -8.15 -10.30 23.04
CA ALA A 66 -8.37 -9.55 24.27
C ALA A 66 -9.87 -9.42 24.60
N SER A 67 -10.74 -9.42 23.59
CA SER A 67 -12.21 -9.38 23.79
C SER A 67 -12.78 -10.64 24.50
N LEU A 68 -12.00 -11.70 24.66
CA LEU A 68 -12.35 -12.85 25.51
C LEU A 68 -12.10 -12.56 27.00
N GLY A 69 -11.19 -11.65 27.30
CA GLY A 69 -10.84 -11.27 28.67
C GLY A 69 -11.81 -10.25 29.26
N PRO A 70 -11.64 -9.95 30.57
CA PRO A 70 -12.38 -8.87 31.22
C PRO A 70 -11.87 -7.50 30.78
N THR A 71 -12.80 -6.54 30.68
CA THR A 71 -12.45 -5.11 30.66
C THR A 71 -12.53 -4.59 32.10
N ILE A 72 -11.58 -3.73 32.48
CA ILE A 72 -11.51 -3.08 33.79
C ILE A 72 -11.50 -1.59 33.55
N ASP A 73 -12.54 -0.92 34.02
CA ASP A 73 -12.72 0.53 33.85
C ASP A 73 -12.72 1.20 35.22
N LEU A 74 -11.97 2.28 35.38
CA LEU A 74 -11.99 3.17 36.55
C LEU A 74 -12.67 4.47 36.16
N GLN A 75 -13.76 4.76 36.87
CA GLN A 75 -14.49 6.02 36.72
C GLN A 75 -14.39 6.85 38.00
N LEU A 76 -13.95 8.07 37.85
CA LEU A 76 -13.89 9.05 38.93
C LEU A 76 -14.81 10.22 38.54
N SER A 77 -15.71 10.58 39.43
CA SER A 77 -16.58 11.75 39.23
C SER A 77 -16.69 12.57 40.50
N GLY A 78 -16.63 13.87 40.35
CA GLY A 78 -16.92 14.85 41.37
C GLY A 78 -18.00 15.81 40.86
N THR A 79 -19.08 15.98 41.64
CA THR A 79 -20.20 16.86 41.29
C THR A 79 -20.35 17.88 42.36
N TYR A 80 -20.46 19.15 41.99
CA TYR A 80 -20.90 20.22 42.85
C TYR A 80 -22.25 20.74 42.41
N MET A 81 -23.24 20.70 43.33
CA MET A 81 -24.59 21.17 43.09
C MET A 81 -24.77 22.52 43.76
N LEU A 82 -25.15 23.53 42.96
CA LEU A 82 -25.45 24.86 43.48
C LEU A 82 -26.70 24.87 44.34
N ASN A 83 -27.73 24.13 43.94
CA ASN A 83 -29.00 23.97 44.68
C ASN A 83 -29.31 22.46 44.79
N PRO A 84 -28.93 21.81 45.91
CA PRO A 84 -29.30 20.42 46.16
C PRO A 84 -30.81 20.27 46.22
N PRO A 85 -31.37 19.17 45.63
CA PRO A 85 -32.85 19.03 45.53
C PRO A 85 -33.54 18.68 46.83
N VAL A 86 -32.79 18.42 47.91
CA VAL A 86 -33.37 18.05 49.22
C VAL A 86 -32.78 18.99 50.30
N ASP A 87 -33.65 19.81 50.87
CA ASP A 87 -33.30 20.71 51.94
C ASP A 87 -33.18 19.97 53.27
N PRO A 88 -32.46 20.56 54.27
CA PRO A 88 -32.44 20.01 55.62
C PRO A 88 -33.84 19.97 56.25
N ILE A 89 -34.18 18.86 56.89
CA ILE A 89 -35.45 18.72 57.58
C ILE A 89 -35.27 19.01 59.06
N TYR A 90 -36.05 19.99 59.53
CA TYR A 90 -36.10 20.38 60.91
C TYR A 90 -37.44 19.92 61.50
N LEU A 91 -37.40 19.25 62.64
CA LEU A 91 -38.58 18.86 63.39
C LEU A 91 -38.72 19.76 64.60
N ASN A 92 -39.91 20.28 64.79
CA ASN A 92 -40.26 21.01 66.00
C ASN A 92 -40.42 20.02 67.15
N VAL A 93 -39.66 20.16 68.21
CA VAL A 93 -39.68 19.28 69.37
C VAL A 93 -41.04 19.31 70.10
N ASP A 94 -41.70 20.49 70.11
CA ASP A 94 -43.03 20.61 70.71
C ASP A 94 -44.10 19.82 69.94
N GLU A 95 -44.00 19.75 68.58
CA GLU A 95 -44.89 18.94 67.76
C GLU A 95 -44.61 17.43 67.98
N LEU A 96 -43.35 17.03 68.09
CA LEU A 96 -42.99 15.65 68.40
C LEU A 96 -43.56 15.22 69.75
N PHE A 97 -43.38 16.00 70.78
CA PHE A 97 -43.96 15.75 72.09
C PHE A 97 -45.52 15.84 72.10
N GLY A 98 -46.10 16.62 71.22
CA GLY A 98 -47.52 16.70 71.02
C GLY A 98 -48.15 15.45 70.42
N ALA A 99 -47.36 14.71 69.55
CA ALA A 99 -47.80 13.46 68.92
C ALA A 99 -47.71 12.24 69.80
N ILE A 100 -47.00 12.32 70.96
CA ILE A 100 -46.81 11.18 71.90
C ILE A 100 -47.90 11.25 72.98
N GLN A 101 -48.59 10.13 73.29
CA GLN A 101 -49.45 10.02 74.41
C GLN A 101 -48.68 9.86 75.72
N TRP A 102 -48.76 10.93 76.55
CA TRP A 102 -48.03 10.93 77.86
C TRP A 102 -48.93 10.35 78.97
N PRO A 103 -48.39 9.44 79.80
CA PRO A 103 -49.16 8.70 80.77
C PRO A 103 -49.96 9.59 81.76
N ASN A 104 -49.55 10.78 82.09
CA ASN A 104 -50.22 11.67 83.08
C ASN A 104 -50.76 12.97 82.44
N GLY A 105 -50.95 13.03 81.12
CA GLY A 105 -51.45 14.21 80.44
C GLY A 105 -50.52 15.45 80.44
N ILE A 106 -49.39 15.37 81.05
CA ILE A 106 -48.40 16.47 81.12
C ILE A 106 -47.42 16.30 79.96
N LYS A 107 -47.53 17.20 79.03
CA LYS A 107 -46.56 17.25 77.88
C LYS A 107 -45.35 18.08 78.24
N PRO A 108 -44.13 17.54 78.08
CA PRO A 108 -42.94 18.35 78.12
C PRO A 108 -42.96 19.46 77.09
N LYS A 109 -42.60 20.69 77.45
CA LYS A 109 -42.46 21.80 76.51
C LYS A 109 -41.04 21.77 75.93
N GLY A 110 -40.94 21.66 74.61
CA GLY A 110 -39.62 21.70 73.89
C GLY A 110 -39.09 23.12 73.72
N GLN A 111 -39.74 24.12 74.31
CA GLN A 111 -39.35 25.54 74.23
C GLN A 111 -39.19 26.09 72.81
N GLY A 112 -39.96 25.57 71.83
CA GLY A 112 -39.90 26.02 70.42
C GLY A 112 -38.61 25.63 69.71
N GLN A 113 -37.88 24.65 70.22
CA GLN A 113 -36.64 24.21 69.61
C GLN A 113 -36.89 23.35 68.38
N TYR A 114 -36.20 23.65 67.33
CA TYR A 114 -36.13 22.83 66.10
C TYR A 114 -34.89 21.96 66.19
N VAL A 115 -35.09 20.66 66.05
CA VAL A 115 -34.01 19.70 65.94
C VAL A 115 -33.87 19.31 64.48
N LYS A 116 -32.68 19.46 63.94
CA LYS A 116 -32.38 19.01 62.62
C LYS A 116 -32.31 17.49 62.63
N ILE A 117 -33.25 16.85 61.94
CA ILE A 117 -33.37 15.39 61.89
C ILE A 117 -32.78 14.81 60.59
N PHE A 118 -32.57 15.69 59.60
CA PHE A 118 -31.95 15.32 58.37
C PHE A 118 -31.16 16.51 57.84
N ASP A 119 -29.90 16.25 57.45
CA ASP A 119 -28.96 17.33 57.06
C ASP A 119 -29.20 17.89 55.67
N GLY A 120 -30.14 17.31 54.94
CA GLY A 120 -30.35 17.61 53.51
C GLY A 120 -29.31 16.90 52.62
N MET A 121 -29.37 17.22 51.37
CA MET A 121 -28.40 16.74 50.42
C MET A 121 -27.21 17.72 50.33
N GLU A 122 -25.97 17.21 50.47
CA GLU A 122 -24.80 18.07 50.40
C GLU A 122 -24.53 18.59 48.98
N ASN A 123 -23.87 19.75 48.90
CA ASN A 123 -23.56 20.40 47.62
C ASN A 123 -22.50 19.64 46.83
N THR A 124 -21.70 18.79 47.47
CA THR A 124 -20.62 18.02 46.84
C THR A 124 -20.95 16.52 46.87
N MET A 125 -20.68 15.87 45.75
CA MET A 125 -20.70 14.42 45.66
C MET A 125 -19.48 13.95 44.91
N TYR A 126 -18.86 12.89 45.38
CA TYR A 126 -17.81 12.16 44.68
C TYR A 126 -18.14 10.71 44.56
N ASN A 127 -17.69 10.12 43.44
CA ASN A 127 -17.86 8.70 43.18
C ASN A 127 -16.60 8.16 42.50
N ILE A 128 -16.02 7.13 43.09
CA ILE A 128 -14.93 6.34 42.55
C ILE A 128 -15.49 4.95 42.29
N GLN A 129 -15.50 4.55 41.01
CA GLN A 129 -16.09 3.27 40.61
C GLN A 129 -15.10 2.48 39.79
N LEU A 130 -14.81 1.27 40.23
CA LEU A 130 -14.05 0.27 39.48
C LEU A 130 -15.04 -0.77 38.97
N SER A 131 -15.13 -0.91 37.66
CA SER A 131 -16.01 -1.91 37.03
C SER A 131 -15.20 -2.92 36.22
N LEU A 132 -15.50 -4.18 36.43
CA LEU A 132 -14.97 -5.29 35.64
C LEU A 132 -16.15 -5.91 34.88
N MET A 133 -16.02 -6.04 33.56
CA MET A 133 -17.00 -6.71 32.72
C MET A 133 -16.35 -7.87 31.95
N GLN A 134 -16.83 -9.09 32.15
CA GLN A 134 -16.37 -10.30 31.52
C GLN A 134 -17.47 -10.92 30.67
N PRO A 135 -17.33 -10.99 29.34
CA PRO A 135 -18.25 -11.78 28.51
C PRO A 135 -18.18 -13.27 28.89
N LEU A 136 -19.30 -13.88 29.21
CA LEU A 136 -19.39 -15.32 29.54
C LEU A 136 -19.84 -16.14 28.33
N PHE A 137 -20.85 -15.64 27.61
CA PHE A 137 -21.42 -16.36 26.48
C PHE A 137 -21.95 -15.38 25.41
N THR A 138 -21.51 -15.52 24.16
CA THR A 138 -21.83 -14.60 23.06
C THR A 138 -22.26 -15.31 21.79
N TRP A 139 -22.78 -16.56 21.89
CA TRP A 139 -23.25 -17.34 20.73
C TRP A 139 -22.19 -17.49 19.63
N GLY A 140 -20.93 -17.62 20.03
CA GLY A 140 -19.80 -17.78 19.11
C GLY A 140 -19.38 -16.49 18.38
N LYS A 141 -19.96 -15.33 18.69
CA LYS A 141 -19.58 -14.05 18.04
C LYS A 141 -18.10 -13.75 18.24
N ILE A 142 -17.61 -13.78 19.47
CA ILE A 142 -16.19 -13.49 19.76
C ILE A 142 -15.27 -14.52 19.08
N GLY A 143 -15.59 -15.83 19.18
CA GLY A 143 -14.79 -16.85 18.52
C GLY A 143 -14.74 -16.74 17.00
N ASN A 144 -15.88 -16.36 16.36
CA ASN A 144 -15.90 -16.10 14.93
C ASN A 144 -15.20 -14.78 14.57
N SER A 145 -15.25 -13.76 15.44
CA SER A 145 -14.50 -12.51 15.26
C SER A 145 -13.00 -12.75 15.28
N ILE A 146 -12.49 -13.57 16.21
CA ILE A 146 -11.07 -13.93 16.24
C ILE A 146 -10.65 -14.63 14.93
N LYS A 147 -11.47 -15.57 14.44
CA LYS A 147 -11.21 -16.24 13.17
C LYS A 147 -11.25 -15.27 12.00
N LEU A 148 -12.19 -14.32 12.02
CA LEU A 148 -12.34 -13.28 10.98
C LEU A 148 -11.11 -12.38 10.94
N TYR A 149 -10.65 -11.85 12.06
CA TYR A 149 -9.44 -11.00 12.10
C TYR A 149 -8.17 -11.76 11.72
N LYS A 150 -8.06 -13.05 12.07
CA LYS A 150 -6.97 -13.90 11.55
C LYS A 150 -7.00 -14.04 10.04
N GLN A 151 -8.17 -14.20 9.43
CA GLN A 151 -8.30 -14.25 7.97
C GLN A 151 -7.98 -12.90 7.33
N ILE A 152 -8.41 -11.79 7.95
CA ILE A 152 -8.07 -10.43 7.48
C ILE A 152 -6.56 -10.21 7.50
N SER A 153 -5.89 -10.59 8.59
CA SER A 153 -4.43 -10.51 8.68
C SER A 153 -3.73 -11.35 7.62
N GLY A 154 -4.21 -12.57 7.36
CA GLY A 154 -3.70 -13.41 6.28
C GLY A 154 -3.92 -12.81 4.87
N VAL A 155 -5.04 -12.12 4.64
CA VAL A 155 -5.27 -11.37 3.39
C VAL A 155 -4.27 -10.23 3.26
N LYS A 156 -4.00 -9.48 4.35
CA LYS A 156 -3.01 -8.38 4.33
C LYS A 156 -1.59 -8.87 4.05
N GLU A 157 -1.22 -10.02 4.61
CA GLU A 157 0.06 -10.68 4.31
C GLU A 157 0.16 -11.07 2.83
N LEU A 158 -0.87 -11.74 2.29
CA LEU A 158 -0.90 -12.11 0.88
C LEU A 158 -0.90 -10.89 -0.05
N GLN A 159 -1.58 -9.81 0.34
CA GLN A 159 -1.56 -8.55 -0.40
C GLN A 159 -0.15 -7.95 -0.46
N LEU A 160 0.57 -7.94 0.66
CA LEU A 160 1.96 -7.49 0.71
C LEU A 160 2.84 -8.34 -0.21
N LEU A 161 2.79 -9.66 -0.09
CA LEU A 161 3.60 -10.59 -0.91
C LEU A 161 3.26 -10.48 -2.40
N SER A 162 1.97 -10.41 -2.75
CA SER A 162 1.54 -10.26 -4.15
C SER A 162 1.99 -8.91 -4.74
N THR A 163 1.95 -7.82 -3.95
CA THR A 163 2.42 -6.51 -4.41
C THR A 163 3.94 -6.49 -4.56
N GLN A 164 4.69 -7.18 -3.70
CA GLN A 164 6.14 -7.34 -3.86
C GLN A 164 6.48 -8.00 -5.20
N GLU A 165 5.83 -9.10 -5.55
CA GLU A 165 6.05 -9.79 -6.82
C GLU A 165 5.60 -8.97 -8.03
N GLN A 166 4.49 -8.25 -7.90
CA GLN A 166 4.02 -7.34 -8.95
C GLN A 166 5.04 -6.25 -9.25
N LEU A 167 5.54 -5.58 -8.22
CA LEU A 167 6.55 -4.51 -8.36
C LEU A 167 7.89 -5.04 -8.84
N GLU A 168 8.29 -6.24 -8.44
CA GLU A 168 9.47 -6.91 -8.97
C GLU A 168 9.35 -7.18 -10.48
N ASN A 169 8.21 -7.72 -10.92
CA ASN A 169 7.94 -7.93 -12.34
C ASN A 169 7.87 -6.59 -13.10
N GLU A 170 7.24 -5.57 -12.54
CA GLU A 170 7.21 -4.23 -13.13
C GLU A 170 8.62 -3.65 -13.29
N LEU A 171 9.46 -3.74 -12.26
CA LEU A 171 10.86 -3.31 -12.33
C LEU A 171 11.59 -4.04 -13.47
N LYS A 172 11.40 -5.34 -13.60
CA LYS A 172 12.04 -6.14 -14.65
C LYS A 172 11.59 -5.72 -16.04
N ILE A 173 10.28 -5.52 -16.24
CA ILE A 173 9.73 -5.01 -17.51
C ILE A 173 10.31 -3.63 -17.84
N ARG A 174 10.42 -2.73 -16.87
CA ARG A 174 11.02 -1.39 -17.06
C ARG A 174 12.49 -1.47 -17.48
N LEU A 175 13.25 -2.36 -16.86
CA LEU A 175 14.67 -2.57 -17.20
C LEU A 175 14.83 -3.16 -18.60
N VAL A 176 14.04 -4.17 -18.96
CA VAL A 176 14.04 -4.73 -20.33
C VAL A 176 13.66 -3.64 -21.33
N THR A 177 12.62 -2.87 -21.05
CA THR A 177 12.20 -1.75 -21.90
C THR A 177 13.35 -0.75 -22.09
N LEU A 178 14.03 -0.38 -21.00
CA LEU A 178 15.14 0.56 -21.03
C LEU A 178 16.30 0.03 -21.89
N CYS A 179 16.67 -1.25 -21.78
CA CYS A 179 17.70 -1.86 -22.61
C CYS A 179 17.33 -1.80 -24.10
N ARG A 180 16.12 -2.17 -24.46
CA ARG A 180 15.66 -2.13 -25.85
C ARG A 180 15.61 -0.72 -26.42
N LEU A 181 15.23 0.28 -25.61
CA LEU A 181 15.26 1.69 -26.01
C LEU A 181 16.70 2.17 -26.26
N TYR A 182 17.68 1.68 -25.49
CA TYR A 182 19.09 1.98 -25.77
C TYR A 182 19.59 1.33 -27.08
N GLU A 183 19.16 0.10 -27.37
CA GLU A 183 19.46 -0.51 -28.66
C GLU A 183 18.86 0.30 -29.83
N ILE A 184 17.65 0.84 -29.67
CA ILE A 184 17.01 1.68 -30.69
C ILE A 184 17.76 3.01 -30.87
N ILE A 185 18.21 3.67 -29.78
CA ILE A 185 18.91 4.96 -29.91
C ILE A 185 20.24 4.80 -30.62
N ASP A 186 20.97 3.69 -30.35
CA ASP A 186 22.23 3.38 -31.03
C ASP A 186 21.98 3.21 -32.55
N LEU A 187 20.87 2.57 -32.96
CA LEU A 187 20.48 2.45 -34.37
C LEU A 187 20.03 3.76 -35.01
N ILE A 188 19.36 4.63 -34.25
CA ILE A 188 18.99 5.99 -34.72
C ILE A 188 20.26 6.83 -34.90
N GLU A 189 21.24 6.73 -34.02
CA GLU A 189 22.50 7.44 -34.16
C GLU A 189 23.31 6.96 -35.38
N GLU A 190 23.28 5.65 -35.66
CA GLU A 190 23.84 5.12 -36.90
C GLU A 190 23.10 5.67 -38.13
N ALA A 191 21.77 5.70 -38.13
CA ALA A 191 20.97 6.27 -39.22
C ALA A 191 21.21 7.78 -39.36
N GLU A 192 21.39 8.52 -38.28
CA GLU A 192 21.70 9.94 -38.29
C GLU A 192 23.01 10.24 -39.01
N THR A 193 24.04 9.42 -38.86
CA THR A 193 25.31 9.57 -39.59
C THR A 193 25.10 9.45 -41.07
N PHE A 194 24.29 8.47 -41.55
CA PHE A 194 23.98 8.27 -42.96
C PHE A 194 23.10 9.40 -43.52
N THR A 195 22.12 9.85 -42.75
CA THR A 195 21.21 10.95 -43.14
C THR A 195 21.94 12.27 -43.25
N ASN A 196 22.84 12.60 -42.33
CA ASN A 196 23.67 13.82 -42.40
C ASN A 196 24.59 13.78 -43.61
N ARG A 197 25.16 12.62 -43.92
CA ARG A 197 25.98 12.42 -45.12
C ARG A 197 25.15 12.60 -46.41
N MET A 198 23.88 12.14 -46.39
CA MET A 198 22.92 12.34 -47.50
C MET A 198 22.65 13.82 -47.73
N VAL A 199 22.42 14.60 -46.67
CA VAL A 199 22.20 16.07 -46.77
C VAL A 199 23.45 16.76 -47.35
N GLU A 200 24.65 16.43 -46.88
CA GLU A 200 25.93 16.96 -47.38
C GLU A 200 26.12 16.64 -48.87
N PHE A 201 25.86 15.39 -49.28
CA PHE A 201 25.90 14.95 -50.67
C PHE A 201 24.91 15.77 -51.53
N SER A 202 23.66 15.91 -51.10
CA SER A 202 22.61 16.64 -51.82
C SER A 202 22.94 18.10 -52.00
N GLU A 203 23.49 18.76 -50.97
CA GLU A 203 23.93 20.18 -51.05
C GLU A 203 25.10 20.37 -52.05
N ASN A 204 26.04 19.43 -52.08
CA ASN A 204 27.16 19.48 -53.00
C ASN A 204 26.72 19.17 -54.44
N ALA A 205 25.78 18.25 -54.64
CA ALA A 205 25.18 17.96 -55.92
C ALA A 205 24.34 19.16 -56.49
N GLU A 206 23.62 19.87 -55.63
CA GLU A 206 22.92 21.10 -56.01
C GLU A 206 23.90 22.20 -56.49
N LYS A 207 24.98 22.46 -55.71
CA LYS A 207 26.02 23.42 -56.11
C LYS A 207 26.67 23.10 -57.43
N SER A 208 26.75 21.80 -57.80
CA SER A 208 27.30 21.33 -59.07
C SER A 208 26.23 21.27 -60.20
N GLY A 209 25.00 21.64 -59.92
CA GLY A 209 23.89 21.60 -60.89
C GLY A 209 23.39 20.18 -61.21
N MET A 210 23.77 19.17 -60.41
CA MET A 210 23.40 17.76 -60.62
C MET A 210 22.10 17.38 -59.88
N MET A 211 21.62 18.24 -58.96
CA MET A 211 20.41 18.01 -58.17
C MET A 211 19.59 19.30 -58.06
N ILE A 212 18.29 19.18 -58.00
CA ILE A 212 17.41 20.34 -57.86
C ILE A 212 17.25 20.69 -56.37
N HIS A 213 16.93 21.94 -56.08
CA HIS A 213 16.75 22.48 -54.71
C HIS A 213 15.72 21.67 -53.90
N GLN A 214 14.66 21.17 -54.54
CA GLN A 214 13.62 20.38 -53.90
C GLN A 214 14.19 19.10 -53.24
N ASP A 215 15.10 18.38 -53.91
CA ASP A 215 15.70 17.14 -53.40
C ASP A 215 16.56 17.43 -52.16
N VAL A 216 17.27 18.57 -52.13
CA VAL A 216 18.04 19.01 -50.97
C VAL A 216 17.12 19.30 -49.76
N VAL A 217 16.00 19.99 -50.03
CA VAL A 217 15.01 20.25 -48.99
C VAL A 217 14.41 18.96 -48.47
N GLU A 218 14.12 17.97 -49.32
CA GLU A 218 13.58 16.67 -48.92
C GLU A 218 14.58 15.91 -48.04
N ALA A 219 15.87 15.88 -48.39
CA ALA A 219 16.92 15.29 -47.54
C ALA A 219 16.98 15.95 -46.15
N LYS A 220 16.86 17.33 -46.12
CA LYS A 220 16.80 18.06 -44.85
C LYS A 220 15.55 17.74 -44.03
N VAL A 221 14.41 17.55 -44.68
CA VAL A 221 13.15 17.12 -43.99
C VAL A 221 13.33 15.76 -43.35
N GLN A 222 13.94 14.78 -44.08
CA GLN A 222 14.23 13.47 -43.52
C GLN A 222 15.18 13.54 -42.32
N ALA A 223 16.23 14.36 -42.39
CA ALA A 223 17.17 14.56 -41.28
C ALA A 223 16.45 15.17 -40.05
N LYS A 224 15.57 16.17 -40.27
CA LYS A 224 14.77 16.74 -39.19
C LYS A 224 13.77 15.77 -38.58
N GLN A 225 13.16 14.92 -39.40
CA GLN A 225 12.26 13.87 -38.90
C GLN A 225 13.00 12.89 -38.00
N LEU A 226 14.21 12.48 -38.38
CA LEU A 226 15.05 11.58 -37.58
C LEU A 226 15.49 12.23 -36.25
N GLU A 227 15.86 13.53 -36.29
CA GLU A 227 16.18 14.29 -35.07
C GLU A 227 14.99 14.39 -34.12
N ILE A 228 13.76 14.58 -34.64
CA ILE A 228 12.53 14.52 -33.81
C ILE A 228 12.37 13.15 -33.21
N SER A 229 12.46 12.07 -33.99
CA SER A 229 12.32 10.70 -33.48
C SER A 229 13.37 10.36 -32.41
N LYS A 230 14.63 10.85 -32.58
CA LYS A 230 15.67 10.73 -31.56
C LYS A 230 15.28 11.43 -30.25
N GLN A 231 14.78 12.65 -30.35
CA GLN A 231 14.37 13.42 -29.18
C GLN A 231 13.18 12.77 -28.44
N GLU A 232 12.20 12.28 -29.18
CA GLU A 232 11.07 11.52 -28.61
C GLU A 232 11.54 10.27 -27.86
N LEU A 233 12.53 9.55 -28.41
CA LEU A 233 13.12 8.38 -27.78
C LEU A 233 13.91 8.73 -26.50
N ILE A 234 14.68 9.84 -26.52
CA ILE A 234 15.37 10.35 -25.34
C ILE A 234 14.38 10.67 -24.22
N GLU A 235 13.24 11.27 -24.53
CA GLU A 235 12.18 11.53 -23.55
C GLU A 235 11.54 10.22 -23.03
N GLN A 236 11.35 9.21 -23.87
CA GLN A 236 10.89 7.89 -23.44
C GLN A 236 11.88 7.23 -22.49
N ILE A 237 13.18 7.25 -22.80
CA ILE A 237 14.26 6.73 -21.93
C ILE A 237 14.23 7.43 -20.57
N LYS A 238 14.14 8.75 -20.57
CA LYS A 238 14.06 9.55 -19.35
C LYS A 238 12.84 9.20 -18.51
N ASN A 239 11.69 9.00 -19.13
CA ASN A 239 10.48 8.60 -18.46
C ASN A 239 10.61 7.18 -17.84
N GLN A 240 11.25 6.23 -18.53
CA GLN A 240 11.53 4.91 -17.95
C GLN A 240 12.47 5.00 -16.74
N LEU A 241 13.51 5.83 -16.81
CA LEU A 241 14.41 6.06 -15.66
C LEU A 241 13.66 6.67 -14.47
N LEU A 242 12.76 7.64 -14.70
CA LEU A 242 11.94 8.23 -13.64
C LEU A 242 10.98 7.19 -13.00
N GLU A 243 10.39 6.31 -13.79
CA GLU A 243 9.54 5.24 -13.25
C GLU A 243 10.38 4.22 -12.43
N ILE A 244 11.58 3.86 -12.88
CA ILE A 244 12.50 3.00 -12.11
C ILE A 244 12.89 3.70 -10.79
N GLN A 245 13.23 4.99 -10.82
CA GLN A 245 13.52 5.77 -9.62
C GLN A 245 12.34 5.78 -8.63
N LYS A 246 11.14 5.97 -9.14
CA LYS A 246 9.91 5.97 -8.33
C LYS A 246 9.66 4.59 -7.68
N ILE A 247 9.82 3.51 -8.43
CA ILE A 247 9.61 2.15 -7.95
C ILE A 247 10.68 1.77 -6.90
N THR A 248 11.95 2.12 -7.14
CA THR A 248 13.06 1.76 -6.25
C THR A 248 13.28 2.75 -5.10
N GLY A 249 12.70 3.96 -5.17
CA GLY A 249 12.96 5.04 -4.22
C GLY A 249 14.34 5.69 -4.38
N LEU A 250 15.12 5.31 -5.38
CA LEU A 250 16.42 5.91 -5.67
C LEU A 250 16.23 7.28 -6.34
N GLN A 251 17.14 8.22 -6.06
CA GLN A 251 17.15 9.53 -6.69
C GLN A 251 18.32 9.64 -7.68
N ASN A 252 18.09 10.37 -8.78
CA ASN A 252 19.13 10.70 -9.78
C ASN A 252 19.82 9.47 -10.41
N LEU A 253 19.05 8.43 -10.75
CA LEU A 253 19.55 7.25 -11.42
C LEU A 253 19.85 7.55 -12.90
N ASN A 254 21.09 7.30 -13.34
CA ASN A 254 21.55 7.52 -14.70
C ASN A 254 21.79 6.19 -15.42
N ARG A 255 21.90 6.22 -16.76
CA ARG A 255 22.20 5.06 -17.60
C ARG A 255 23.41 4.25 -17.10
N ASN A 256 24.52 4.95 -16.83
CA ASN A 256 25.79 4.31 -16.48
C ASN A 256 25.78 3.62 -15.11
N GLN A 257 24.75 3.86 -14.30
CA GLN A 257 24.57 3.29 -12.98
C GLN A 257 23.75 1.99 -12.99
N ILE A 258 23.18 1.60 -14.13
CA ILE A 258 22.37 0.39 -14.26
C ILE A 258 23.18 -0.65 -15.01
N ASP A 259 23.57 -1.72 -14.30
CA ASP A 259 24.18 -2.92 -14.88
C ASP A 259 23.11 -4.00 -15.05
N PHE A 260 22.44 -3.95 -16.19
CA PHE A 260 21.40 -4.90 -16.54
C PHE A 260 21.45 -5.22 -18.02
N SER A 261 21.34 -6.50 -18.33
CA SER A 261 21.19 -7.03 -19.69
C SER A 261 19.98 -7.97 -19.76
N VAL A 262 19.36 -8.03 -20.91
CA VAL A 262 18.23 -8.94 -21.13
C VAL A 262 18.73 -10.37 -21.20
N ASP A 263 18.18 -11.26 -20.38
CA ASP A 263 18.48 -12.69 -20.44
C ASP A 263 17.58 -13.34 -21.49
N GLU A 264 18.13 -13.51 -22.70
CA GLU A 264 17.41 -14.17 -23.80
C GLU A 264 17.08 -15.64 -23.48
N ASN A 265 17.89 -16.35 -22.67
CA ASN A 265 17.57 -17.74 -22.28
C ASN A 265 16.32 -17.79 -21.39
N GLU A 266 16.12 -16.80 -20.54
CA GLU A 266 14.91 -16.69 -19.74
C GLU A 266 13.68 -16.53 -20.66
N ILE A 267 13.74 -15.64 -21.65
CA ILE A 267 12.65 -15.43 -22.59
C ILE A 267 12.33 -16.73 -23.39
N LEU A 268 13.37 -17.39 -23.91
CA LEU A 268 13.21 -18.65 -24.63
C LEU A 268 12.64 -19.75 -23.74
N SER A 269 13.04 -19.80 -22.47
CA SER A 269 12.48 -20.77 -21.51
C SER A 269 10.97 -20.58 -21.31
N VAL A 270 10.50 -19.34 -21.26
CA VAL A 270 9.07 -19.02 -21.14
C VAL A 270 8.32 -19.43 -22.41
N MET A 271 8.87 -19.15 -23.58
CA MET A 271 8.27 -19.57 -24.87
C MET A 271 8.11 -21.09 -25.00
N ALA A 272 8.99 -21.86 -24.35
CA ALA A 272 8.96 -23.31 -24.34
C ALA A 272 7.98 -23.93 -23.32
N LEU A 273 7.36 -23.12 -22.44
CA LEU A 273 6.42 -23.60 -21.43
C LEU A 273 5.16 -24.20 -22.05
N ASN A 274 4.62 -25.22 -21.39
CA ASN A 274 3.32 -25.78 -21.76
C ASN A 274 2.20 -24.81 -21.35
N ARG A 275 1.47 -24.27 -22.33
CA ARG A 275 0.39 -23.27 -22.12
C ARG A 275 -0.70 -23.78 -21.19
N THR A 276 -1.09 -25.07 -21.30
CA THR A 276 -2.11 -25.67 -20.45
C THR A 276 -1.65 -25.71 -19.00
N GLU A 277 -0.41 -26.09 -18.73
CA GLU A 277 0.17 -26.16 -17.41
C GLU A 277 0.29 -24.76 -16.77
N VAL A 278 0.75 -23.77 -17.53
CA VAL A 278 0.79 -22.37 -17.08
C VAL A 278 -0.61 -21.86 -16.73
N LEU A 279 -1.63 -22.18 -17.52
CA LEU A 279 -3.01 -21.77 -17.25
C LEU A 279 -3.56 -22.45 -15.99
N GLU A 280 -3.32 -23.75 -15.81
CA GLU A 280 -3.71 -24.49 -14.61
C GLU A 280 -3.05 -23.89 -13.36
N ASN A 281 -1.76 -23.61 -13.41
CA ASN A 281 -1.03 -22.98 -12.31
C ASN A 281 -1.58 -21.60 -12.00
N ALA A 282 -1.75 -20.73 -12.99
CA ALA A 282 -2.23 -19.36 -12.82
C ALA A 282 -3.67 -19.28 -12.30
N THR A 283 -4.52 -20.26 -12.59
CA THR A 283 -5.91 -20.33 -12.10
C THR A 283 -6.09 -21.23 -10.90
N SER A 284 -5.01 -21.83 -10.39
CA SER A 284 -5.03 -22.72 -9.24
C SER A 284 -5.43 -21.98 -7.94
N SER A 285 -5.88 -22.74 -6.95
CA SER A 285 -6.18 -22.19 -5.62
C SER A 285 -4.93 -21.79 -4.83
N GLN A 286 -3.75 -22.17 -5.28
CA GLN A 286 -2.46 -21.83 -4.65
C GLN A 286 -1.94 -20.47 -5.13
N GLN A 287 -2.33 -20.06 -6.31
CA GLN A 287 -1.95 -18.74 -6.83
C GLN A 287 -2.42 -17.62 -5.88
N LYS A 288 -1.51 -16.70 -5.52
CA LYS A 288 -1.69 -15.73 -4.43
C LYS A 288 -2.94 -14.86 -4.58
N SER A 289 -3.24 -14.39 -5.80
CA SER A 289 -4.44 -13.58 -6.06
C SER A 289 -5.72 -14.39 -5.86
N ILE A 290 -5.76 -15.63 -6.33
CA ILE A 290 -6.92 -16.53 -6.15
C ILE A 290 -7.07 -16.94 -4.68
N LYS A 291 -5.96 -17.22 -3.99
CA LYS A 291 -5.93 -17.52 -2.56
C LYS A 291 -6.45 -16.34 -1.73
N MET A 292 -6.04 -15.13 -2.06
CA MET A 292 -6.54 -13.91 -1.41
C MET A 292 -8.07 -13.78 -1.58
N LEU A 293 -8.60 -14.00 -2.78
CA LEU A 293 -10.04 -13.97 -3.02
C LEU A 293 -10.79 -15.07 -2.27
N SER A 294 -10.22 -16.27 -2.14
CA SER A 294 -10.82 -17.34 -1.34
C SER A 294 -10.83 -17.03 0.16
N GLN A 295 -9.81 -16.34 0.65
CA GLN A 295 -9.80 -15.84 2.03
C GLN A 295 -10.84 -14.72 2.25
N LEU A 296 -11.03 -13.82 1.29
CA LEU A 296 -12.09 -12.81 1.34
C LEU A 296 -13.49 -13.45 1.37
N GLU A 297 -13.72 -14.53 0.61
CA GLU A 297 -14.94 -15.33 0.75
C GLU A 297 -15.10 -15.88 2.16
N SER A 298 -14.05 -16.46 2.73
CA SER A 298 -14.05 -17.01 4.10
C SER A 298 -14.34 -15.94 5.15
N ILE A 299 -13.83 -14.71 4.98
CA ILE A 299 -14.13 -13.55 5.82
C ILE A 299 -15.63 -13.23 5.78
N ASN A 300 -16.23 -13.20 4.59
CA ASN A 300 -17.67 -12.94 4.45
C ASN A 300 -18.52 -14.05 5.07
N VAL A 301 -18.13 -15.31 4.96
CA VAL A 301 -18.78 -16.44 5.66
C VAL A 301 -18.69 -16.31 7.18
N LEU A 302 -17.54 -15.86 7.72
CA LEU A 302 -17.40 -15.61 9.15
C LEU A 302 -18.22 -14.41 9.60
N ALA A 303 -18.27 -13.33 8.82
CA ALA A 303 -19.12 -12.17 9.07
C ALA A 303 -20.61 -12.55 9.09
N GLU A 304 -21.04 -13.42 8.16
CA GLU A 304 -22.40 -14.00 8.17
C GLU A 304 -22.68 -14.77 9.46
N LYS A 305 -21.74 -15.61 9.92
CA LYS A 305 -21.88 -16.35 11.19
C LYS A 305 -21.98 -15.42 12.40
N ILE A 306 -21.20 -14.35 12.43
CA ILE A 306 -21.27 -13.32 13.48
C ILE A 306 -22.64 -12.62 13.45
N ALA A 307 -23.11 -12.21 12.28
CA ALA A 307 -24.43 -11.61 12.13
C ALA A 307 -25.54 -12.55 12.58
N LYS A 308 -25.50 -13.84 12.18
CA LYS A 308 -26.43 -14.88 12.67
C LYS A 308 -26.36 -15.11 14.17
N GLY A 309 -25.21 -14.91 14.80
CA GLY A 309 -25.04 -14.92 16.25
C GLY A 309 -25.73 -13.76 16.97
N SER A 310 -26.04 -12.69 16.27
CA SER A 310 -26.68 -11.48 16.81
C SER A 310 -28.19 -11.42 16.61
N VAL A 311 -28.79 -12.38 15.89
CA VAL A 311 -30.23 -12.42 15.54
C VAL A 311 -31.04 -13.24 16.55
N ASN A 312 -32.33 -12.86 16.70
CA ASN A 312 -33.38 -13.69 17.29
C ASN A 312 -33.09 -14.28 18.66
N TRP A 313 -33.41 -13.55 19.71
CA TRP A 313 -33.44 -14.08 21.08
C TRP A 313 -32.13 -14.76 21.51
N LYS A 314 -31.02 -14.34 20.98
CA LYS A 314 -29.67 -14.77 21.38
C LYS A 314 -29.04 -13.71 22.29
N PRO A 315 -29.35 -13.78 23.61
CA PRO A 315 -28.85 -12.79 24.56
C PRO A 315 -27.36 -13.01 24.81
N ASP A 316 -26.61 -11.93 24.87
CA ASP A 316 -25.26 -11.98 25.40
C ASP A 316 -25.32 -12.07 26.93
N VAL A 317 -24.49 -12.95 27.49
CA VAL A 317 -24.34 -13.15 28.93
C VAL A 317 -22.99 -12.58 29.35
N ALA A 318 -23.01 -11.68 30.32
CA ALA A 318 -21.79 -11.09 30.88
C ALA A 318 -21.83 -11.08 32.41
N LEU A 319 -20.68 -11.29 33.01
CA LEU A 319 -20.43 -11.04 34.43
C LEU A 319 -19.97 -9.60 34.59
N GLN A 320 -20.60 -8.88 35.50
CA GLN A 320 -20.18 -7.54 35.89
C GLN A 320 -19.88 -7.51 37.38
N VAL A 321 -18.71 -7.02 37.73
CA VAL A 321 -18.30 -6.75 39.11
C VAL A 321 -18.03 -5.28 39.22
N THR A 322 -18.71 -4.60 40.13
CA THR A 322 -18.57 -3.15 40.33
C THR A 322 -18.24 -2.90 41.80
N GLY A 323 -17.05 -2.37 42.08
CA GLY A 323 -16.67 -1.85 43.37
C GLY A 323 -16.75 -0.33 43.34
N GLY A 324 -17.47 0.27 44.30
CA GLY A 324 -17.61 1.71 44.38
C GLY A 324 -17.25 2.26 45.76
N TYR A 325 -16.72 3.47 45.76
CA TYR A 325 -16.57 4.31 46.94
C TYR A 325 -17.12 5.67 46.60
N GLY A 326 -18.14 6.11 47.32
CA GLY A 326 -18.80 7.38 47.05
C GLY A 326 -19.28 8.06 48.32
N GLY A 327 -19.32 9.37 48.30
CA GLY A 327 -19.78 10.18 49.42
C GLY A 327 -20.06 11.62 49.03
N SER A 328 -20.54 12.38 49.98
CA SER A 328 -20.93 13.77 49.79
C SER A 328 -20.13 14.74 50.67
N ARG A 329 -19.06 14.29 51.35
CA ARG A 329 -18.36 15.07 52.36
C ARG A 329 -17.07 15.67 51.85
N VAL A 330 -16.78 16.88 52.35
CA VAL A 330 -15.51 17.59 52.13
C VAL A 330 -14.87 17.89 53.50
N PRO A 331 -13.59 17.57 53.68
CA PRO A 331 -12.57 17.22 52.70
C PRO A 331 -12.68 15.77 52.23
N PHE A 332 -12.26 15.54 51.02
CA PHE A 332 -12.28 14.26 50.30
C PHE A 332 -11.62 13.08 51.04
N PHE A 333 -10.69 13.37 51.95
CA PHE A 333 -10.02 12.43 52.83
C PHE A 333 -10.53 12.56 54.27
N GLU A 334 -11.62 11.88 54.59
CA GLU A 334 -12.02 11.71 55.95
C GLU A 334 -11.15 10.68 56.69
N PRO A 335 -10.85 10.93 57.99
CA PRO A 335 -10.06 9.98 58.78
C PRO A 335 -10.74 8.62 58.99
N ASN A 336 -12.02 8.51 58.73
CA ASN A 336 -12.82 7.29 58.93
C ASN A 336 -13.16 6.58 57.62
N TRP A 337 -12.15 6.07 56.95
CA TRP A 337 -12.28 5.21 55.76
C TRP A 337 -13.06 3.91 56.00
N GLN A 338 -13.47 3.59 57.19
CA GLN A 338 -14.07 2.33 57.58
C GLN A 338 -15.60 2.37 57.62
N ARG A 339 -16.23 3.43 57.20
CA ARG A 339 -17.71 3.47 57.10
C ARG A 339 -18.19 2.54 56.02
N LYS A 340 -18.92 1.52 56.40
CA LYS A 340 -19.47 0.48 55.51
C LYS A 340 -20.41 1.07 54.44
N ASP A 341 -21.01 2.25 54.72
CA ASP A 341 -22.04 2.87 53.86
C ASP A 341 -21.41 3.56 52.62
N ASP A 342 -20.12 3.87 52.66
CA ASP A 342 -19.40 4.55 51.56
C ASP A 342 -18.86 3.54 50.52
N PHE A 343 -18.78 2.26 50.86
CA PHE A 343 -18.30 1.21 49.97
C PHE A 343 -19.44 0.35 49.45
N SER A 344 -19.38 0.06 48.15
CA SER A 344 -20.29 -0.87 47.51
C SER A 344 -19.51 -1.90 46.69
N LEU A 345 -19.89 -3.18 46.79
CA LEU A 345 -19.41 -4.24 45.91
C LEU A 345 -20.60 -4.99 45.37
N ASN A 346 -20.82 -4.89 44.07
CA ASN A 346 -21.91 -5.55 43.39
C ASN A 346 -21.34 -6.57 42.39
N ILE A 347 -21.82 -7.78 42.46
CA ILE A 347 -21.52 -8.87 41.52
C ILE A 347 -22.83 -9.23 40.83
N SER A 348 -22.90 -9.10 39.53
CA SER A 348 -24.10 -9.38 38.76
C SER A 348 -23.80 -10.16 37.49
N VAL A 349 -24.70 -11.05 37.11
CA VAL A 349 -24.73 -11.68 35.80
C VAL A 349 -25.85 -11.05 35.02
N GLY A 350 -25.48 -10.35 33.93
CA GLY A 350 -26.42 -9.65 33.10
C GLY A 350 -26.69 -10.39 31.79
N ILE A 351 -27.95 -10.30 31.32
CA ILE A 351 -28.37 -10.81 30.03
C ILE A 351 -28.87 -9.63 29.22
N LYS A 352 -28.27 -9.43 28.04
CA LYS A 352 -28.66 -8.34 27.12
C LYS A 352 -29.10 -8.90 25.78
N THR A 353 -30.32 -8.57 25.35
CA THR A 353 -30.80 -8.88 24.01
C THR A 353 -31.65 -7.74 23.48
N THR A 354 -31.68 -7.58 22.17
CA THR A 354 -32.61 -6.66 21.51
C THR A 354 -33.82 -7.43 21.04
N ILE A 355 -35.00 -7.11 21.62
CA ILE A 355 -36.24 -7.82 21.33
C ILE A 355 -36.79 -7.38 19.96
N TRP A 356 -36.69 -6.09 19.66
CA TRP A 356 -37.21 -5.51 18.43
C TRP A 356 -36.27 -4.42 17.91
N ASP A 357 -35.92 -4.48 16.62
CA ASP A 357 -35.06 -3.51 15.93
C ASP A 357 -35.57 -3.14 14.53
N GLY A 358 -36.88 -3.36 14.29
CA GLY A 358 -37.46 -3.14 12.97
C GLY A 358 -36.93 -4.11 11.89
N GLY A 359 -36.40 -5.27 12.26
CA GLY A 359 -35.88 -6.27 11.33
C GLY A 359 -34.45 -5.95 10.81
N LYS A 360 -33.76 -4.99 11.41
CA LYS A 360 -32.42 -4.55 10.98
C LYS A 360 -31.42 -5.71 10.99
N LYS A 361 -31.38 -6.49 12.06
CA LYS A 361 -30.48 -7.65 12.19
C LYS A 361 -30.76 -8.74 11.16
N VAL A 362 -32.02 -9.01 10.84
CA VAL A 362 -32.38 -10.00 9.80
C VAL A 362 -31.91 -9.53 8.41
N ARG A 363 -32.12 -8.25 8.11
CA ARG A 363 -31.63 -7.66 6.86
C ARG A 363 -30.10 -7.63 6.81
N ASP A 364 -29.43 -7.49 7.94
CA ASP A 364 -27.97 -7.56 8.00
C ASP A 364 -27.45 -8.94 7.64
N VAL A 365 -28.05 -10.02 8.16
CA VAL A 365 -27.74 -11.39 7.74
C VAL A 365 -27.94 -11.57 6.22
N SER A 366 -29.06 -11.08 5.67
CA SER A 366 -29.32 -11.18 4.24
C SER A 366 -28.26 -10.42 3.42
N ARG A 367 -27.81 -9.26 3.91
CA ARG A 367 -26.72 -8.50 3.30
C ARG A 367 -25.41 -9.30 3.32
N LYS A 368 -25.05 -9.90 4.45
CA LYS A 368 -23.84 -10.72 4.55
C LYS A 368 -23.87 -11.99 3.66
N ILE A 369 -25.04 -12.59 3.49
CA ILE A 369 -25.23 -13.68 2.51
C ILE A 369 -24.99 -13.17 1.07
N SER A 370 -25.50 -11.98 0.75
CA SER A 370 -25.27 -11.37 -0.58
C SER A 370 -23.79 -11.05 -0.80
N GLU A 371 -23.11 -10.48 0.20
CA GLU A 371 -21.66 -10.22 0.16
C GLU A 371 -20.86 -11.51 -0.09
N THR A 372 -21.21 -12.62 0.56
CA THR A 372 -20.60 -13.95 0.31
C THR A 372 -20.79 -14.42 -1.14
N LYS A 373 -22.00 -14.23 -1.70
CA LYS A 373 -22.27 -14.56 -3.10
C LYS A 373 -21.46 -13.70 -4.05
N THR A 374 -21.37 -12.39 -3.78
CA THR A 374 -20.55 -11.47 -4.58
C THR A 374 -19.08 -11.86 -4.55
N ALA A 375 -18.54 -12.27 -3.40
CA ALA A 375 -17.15 -12.73 -3.31
C ALA A 375 -16.88 -13.97 -4.17
N LYS A 376 -17.82 -14.91 -4.25
CA LYS A 376 -17.73 -16.08 -5.15
C LYS A 376 -17.74 -15.69 -6.64
N ILE A 377 -18.61 -14.75 -7.00
CA ILE A 377 -18.67 -14.24 -8.37
C ILE A 377 -17.35 -13.56 -8.74
N ASN A 378 -16.82 -12.70 -7.86
CA ASN A 378 -15.55 -12.02 -8.09
C ASN A 378 -14.37 -13.00 -8.22
N GLN A 379 -14.38 -14.11 -7.49
CA GLN A 379 -13.35 -15.15 -7.63
C GLN A 379 -13.44 -15.86 -9.00
N SER A 380 -14.65 -16.15 -9.47
CA SER A 380 -14.86 -16.72 -10.80
C SER A 380 -14.44 -15.77 -11.91
N ASP A 381 -14.79 -14.49 -11.76
CA ASP A 381 -14.44 -13.43 -12.71
C ASP A 381 -12.92 -13.22 -12.79
N ALA A 382 -12.23 -13.19 -11.63
CA ALA A 382 -10.78 -13.08 -11.59
C ALA A 382 -10.08 -14.25 -12.33
N ARG A 383 -10.58 -15.48 -12.20
CA ARG A 383 -10.05 -16.61 -12.96
C ARG A 383 -10.25 -16.42 -14.46
N ALA A 384 -11.41 -15.95 -14.89
CA ALA A 384 -11.68 -15.67 -16.31
C ALA A 384 -10.77 -14.56 -16.85
N GLN A 385 -10.55 -13.50 -16.07
CA GLN A 385 -9.63 -12.40 -16.44
C GLN A 385 -8.17 -12.88 -16.57
N ILE A 386 -7.70 -13.73 -15.64
CA ILE A 386 -6.35 -14.31 -15.72
C ILE A 386 -6.24 -15.16 -17.00
N THR A 387 -7.23 -16.00 -17.30
CA THR A 387 -7.25 -16.82 -18.52
C THR A 387 -7.18 -15.93 -19.76
N GLN A 388 -8.04 -14.91 -19.84
CA GLN A 388 -8.07 -13.98 -20.97
C GLN A 388 -6.74 -13.24 -21.14
N THR A 389 -6.13 -12.82 -20.03
CA THR A 389 -4.84 -12.14 -20.09
C THR A 389 -3.76 -13.06 -20.62
N LEU A 390 -3.68 -14.29 -20.11
CA LEU A 390 -2.71 -15.28 -20.58
C LEU A 390 -2.89 -15.58 -22.08
N ASP A 391 -4.11 -15.82 -22.54
CA ASP A 391 -4.39 -16.06 -23.95
C ASP A 391 -3.96 -14.87 -24.82
N THR A 392 -4.23 -13.65 -24.37
CA THR A 392 -3.81 -12.42 -25.06
C THR A 392 -2.29 -12.33 -25.14
N GLN A 393 -1.59 -12.61 -24.02
CA GLN A 393 -0.12 -12.55 -24.00
C GLN A 393 0.50 -13.65 -24.89
N TRP A 394 -0.01 -14.87 -24.87
CA TRP A 394 0.45 -15.93 -25.77
C TRP A 394 0.25 -15.59 -27.25
N ASN A 395 -0.93 -15.03 -27.61
CA ASN A 395 -1.17 -14.55 -28.98
C ASN A 395 -0.20 -13.43 -29.37
N THR A 396 0.16 -12.55 -28.42
CA THR A 396 1.16 -11.50 -28.65
C THR A 396 2.55 -12.11 -28.91
N VAL A 397 2.95 -13.12 -28.11
CA VAL A 397 4.24 -13.82 -28.32
C VAL A 397 4.29 -14.46 -29.69
N ASP A 398 3.24 -15.20 -30.10
CA ASP A 398 3.18 -15.85 -31.42
C ASP A 398 3.27 -14.83 -32.57
N LEU A 399 2.48 -13.74 -32.47
CA LEU A 399 2.47 -12.70 -33.50
C LEU A 399 3.80 -11.96 -33.58
N CYS A 400 4.39 -11.61 -32.43
CA CYS A 400 5.68 -10.92 -32.40
C CYS A 400 6.80 -11.83 -32.92
N THR A 401 6.79 -13.12 -32.64
CA THR A 401 7.76 -14.08 -33.17
C THR A 401 7.69 -14.12 -34.69
N LEU A 402 6.50 -14.25 -35.28
CA LEU A 402 6.31 -14.22 -36.75
C LEU A 402 6.78 -12.88 -37.34
N LYS A 403 6.55 -11.76 -36.65
CA LYS A 403 7.02 -10.45 -37.13
C LYS A 403 8.54 -10.32 -37.04
N ILE A 404 9.18 -10.88 -36.00
CA ILE A 404 10.64 -10.92 -35.86
C ILE A 404 11.24 -11.69 -37.00
N ASP A 405 10.73 -12.91 -37.31
CA ASP A 405 11.18 -13.73 -38.45
C ASP A 405 11.03 -12.97 -39.78
N TYR A 406 9.92 -12.25 -39.93
CA TYR A 406 9.70 -11.42 -41.12
C TYR A 406 10.70 -10.26 -41.20
N GLN A 407 10.99 -9.63 -40.10
CA GLN A 407 12.00 -8.54 -40.07
C GLN A 407 13.41 -9.06 -40.32
N ASP A 408 13.73 -10.29 -39.90
CA ASP A 408 15.04 -10.90 -40.20
C ASP A 408 15.20 -11.11 -41.72
N LEU A 409 14.18 -11.57 -42.43
CA LEU A 409 14.20 -11.65 -43.87
C LEU A 409 14.32 -10.29 -44.57
N LYS A 410 13.68 -9.24 -44.01
CA LYS A 410 13.82 -7.88 -44.52
C LYS A 410 15.23 -7.32 -44.31
N ILE A 411 15.82 -7.59 -43.15
CA ILE A 411 17.19 -7.20 -42.83
C ILE A 411 18.16 -7.89 -43.80
N GLU A 412 18.00 -9.20 -44.07
CA GLU A 412 18.81 -9.91 -45.03
C GLU A 412 18.64 -9.32 -46.44
N SER A 413 17.44 -9.01 -46.86
CA SER A 413 17.15 -8.34 -48.16
C SER A 413 17.77 -6.95 -48.22
N ALA A 414 17.69 -6.14 -47.14
CA ALA A 414 18.27 -4.82 -47.10
C ALA A 414 19.82 -4.89 -47.15
N GLN A 415 20.44 -5.87 -46.49
CA GLN A 415 21.89 -6.09 -46.58
C GLN A 415 22.35 -6.49 -48.01
N ALA A 416 21.57 -7.33 -48.69
CA ALA A 416 21.85 -7.67 -50.08
C ALA A 416 21.69 -6.46 -51.02
N LYS A 417 20.66 -5.60 -50.76
CA LYS A 417 20.45 -4.35 -51.50
C LYS A 417 21.61 -3.37 -51.28
N ILE A 418 22.15 -3.26 -50.06
CA ILE A 418 23.32 -2.42 -49.80
C ILE A 418 24.52 -2.90 -50.65
N LYS A 419 24.83 -4.20 -50.61
CA LYS A 419 25.92 -4.75 -51.42
C LYS A 419 25.77 -4.47 -52.89
N LEU A 420 24.54 -4.59 -53.43
CA LEU A 420 24.23 -4.28 -54.81
C LEU A 420 24.48 -2.79 -55.09
N LYS A 421 23.98 -1.90 -54.26
CA LYS A 421 24.12 -0.43 -54.44
C LYS A 421 25.55 0.04 -54.29
N GLU A 422 26.34 -0.58 -53.37
CA GLU A 422 27.80 -0.31 -53.24
C GLU A 422 28.52 -0.72 -54.52
N ASN A 423 28.24 -1.90 -55.09
CA ASN A 423 28.81 -2.34 -56.36
C ASN A 423 28.44 -1.42 -57.55
N GLU A 424 27.16 -1.03 -57.63
CA GLU A 424 26.66 -0.08 -58.68
C GLU A 424 27.42 1.25 -58.57
N TYR A 425 27.58 1.77 -57.36
CA TYR A 425 28.33 3.02 -57.10
C TYR A 425 29.80 2.92 -57.48
N GLN A 426 30.48 1.83 -57.08
CA GLN A 426 31.89 1.58 -57.41
C GLN A 426 32.14 1.49 -58.93
N ASN A 427 31.19 0.93 -59.68
CA ASN A 427 31.27 0.80 -61.09
C ASN A 427 30.73 2.01 -61.87
N GLY A 428 30.29 3.09 -61.21
CA GLY A 428 29.81 4.33 -61.82
C GLY A 428 28.37 4.24 -62.33
N TYR A 429 27.58 3.19 -62.03
CA TYR A 429 26.19 3.00 -62.42
C TYR A 429 25.17 3.47 -61.38
N GLY A 430 25.63 3.83 -60.20
CA GLY A 430 24.79 4.25 -59.09
C GLY A 430 25.31 5.55 -58.42
N THR A 431 24.54 6.09 -57.51
CA THR A 431 24.91 7.27 -56.74
C THR A 431 25.24 6.93 -55.28
N GLU A 432 26.00 7.80 -54.62
CA GLU A 432 26.22 7.68 -53.17
C GLU A 432 24.92 7.76 -52.39
N ALA A 433 23.94 8.56 -52.88
CA ALA A 433 22.62 8.68 -52.30
C ALA A 433 21.86 7.35 -52.25
N ASP A 434 21.97 6.51 -53.30
CA ASP A 434 21.31 5.20 -53.34
C ASP A 434 21.86 4.25 -52.23
N VAL A 435 23.19 4.30 -51.99
CA VAL A 435 23.85 3.51 -50.94
C VAL A 435 23.42 3.98 -49.56
N LEU A 436 23.41 5.33 -49.35
CA LEU A 436 23.01 5.89 -48.05
C LEU A 436 21.55 5.59 -47.74
N THR A 437 20.65 5.71 -48.73
CA THR A 437 19.23 5.34 -48.59
C THR A 437 19.08 3.88 -48.19
N ALA A 438 19.82 2.96 -48.81
CA ALA A 438 19.76 1.54 -48.47
C ALA A 438 20.28 1.27 -47.04
N LYS A 439 21.30 2.02 -46.57
CA LYS A 439 21.80 1.92 -45.18
C LYS A 439 20.79 2.44 -44.17
N ILE A 440 20.13 3.57 -44.45
CA ILE A 440 19.04 4.12 -43.61
C ILE A 440 17.86 3.10 -43.53
N ASP A 441 17.47 2.51 -44.67
CA ASP A 441 16.46 1.47 -44.71
C ASP A 441 16.81 0.28 -43.81
N LEU A 442 18.08 -0.16 -43.81
CA LEU A 442 18.54 -1.23 -42.94
C LEU A 442 18.40 -0.86 -41.45
N CYS A 443 18.79 0.35 -41.06
CA CYS A 443 18.61 0.83 -39.67
C CYS A 443 17.13 0.81 -39.28
N ASN A 444 16.23 1.26 -40.16
CA ASN A 444 14.77 1.24 -39.89
C ASN A 444 14.24 -0.19 -39.71
N GLN A 445 14.70 -1.18 -40.52
CA GLN A 445 14.28 -2.58 -40.32
C GLN A 445 14.80 -3.15 -39.00
N LYS A 446 16.03 -2.82 -38.60
CA LYS A 446 16.59 -3.23 -37.30
C LYS A 446 15.77 -2.62 -36.14
N ILE A 447 15.44 -1.34 -36.20
CA ILE A 447 14.61 -0.65 -35.19
C ILE A 447 13.25 -1.35 -35.05
N GLU A 448 12.60 -1.65 -36.16
CA GLU A 448 11.31 -2.35 -36.14
C GLU A 448 11.45 -3.77 -35.51
N LYS A 449 12.54 -4.50 -35.79
CA LYS A 449 12.83 -5.77 -35.16
C LYS A 449 12.96 -5.62 -33.62
N VAL A 450 13.69 -4.62 -33.14
CA VAL A 450 13.86 -4.37 -31.70
C VAL A 450 12.51 -4.05 -31.04
N ASN A 451 11.63 -3.27 -31.70
CA ASN A 451 10.29 -2.98 -31.20
C ASN A 451 9.41 -4.25 -31.06
N GLN A 452 9.48 -5.17 -32.05
CA GLN A 452 8.75 -6.44 -31.97
C GLN A 452 9.35 -7.35 -30.88
N THR A 453 10.67 -7.36 -30.74
CA THR A 453 11.37 -8.09 -29.68
C THR A 453 10.99 -7.57 -28.30
N LEU A 454 10.93 -6.25 -28.08
CA LEU A 454 10.45 -5.65 -26.85
C LEU A 454 9.03 -6.11 -26.50
N SER A 455 8.13 -6.08 -27.49
CA SER A 455 6.74 -6.49 -27.26
C SER A 455 6.63 -7.97 -26.89
N ARG A 456 7.44 -8.84 -27.52
CA ARG A 456 7.54 -10.27 -27.17
C ARG A 456 8.08 -10.46 -25.75
N ASP A 457 9.15 -9.77 -25.41
CA ASP A 457 9.83 -9.90 -24.13
C ASP A 457 8.91 -9.48 -22.95
N ILE A 458 8.17 -8.38 -23.10
CA ILE A 458 7.17 -7.94 -22.12
C ILE A 458 6.06 -8.99 -21.96
N ALA A 459 5.56 -9.55 -23.07
CA ALA A 459 4.54 -10.58 -23.03
C ALA A 459 5.05 -11.85 -22.32
N CYS A 460 6.28 -12.29 -22.59
CA CYS A 460 6.90 -13.42 -21.92
C CYS A 460 7.07 -13.18 -20.41
N LEU A 461 7.55 -12.01 -19.99
CA LEU A 461 7.68 -11.67 -18.57
C LEU A 461 6.32 -11.66 -17.88
N THR A 462 5.27 -11.17 -18.54
CA THR A 462 3.90 -11.19 -18.02
C THR A 462 3.37 -12.60 -17.84
N ILE A 463 3.60 -13.49 -18.83
CA ILE A 463 3.24 -14.91 -18.76
C ILE A 463 3.97 -15.59 -17.60
N LYS A 464 5.27 -15.33 -17.45
CA LYS A 464 6.06 -15.87 -16.34
C LYS A 464 5.51 -15.44 -14.99
N TYR A 465 5.24 -14.15 -14.83
CA TYR A 465 4.68 -13.60 -13.60
C TYR A 465 3.33 -14.24 -13.24
N LEU A 466 2.42 -14.40 -14.21
CA LEU A 466 1.10 -14.98 -13.98
C LEU A 466 1.16 -16.50 -13.74
N GLY A 467 2.12 -17.19 -14.37
CA GLY A 467 2.29 -18.64 -14.26
C GLY A 467 3.15 -19.11 -13.09
N GLN A 468 3.84 -18.19 -12.39
CA GLN A 468 4.61 -18.52 -11.18
C GLN A 468 3.65 -18.61 -9.98
N ASN A 469 3.76 -19.72 -9.22
CA ASN A 469 3.05 -19.93 -7.95
C ASN A 469 3.85 -19.43 -6.77
#